data_c0a9cd8d9c21c3bb6d3696ab392086f9
#
_entry.id   c0a9cd8d9c21c3bb6d3696ab392086f9
#
_cell.length_a   1.000
_cell.length_b   1.000
_cell.length_c   1.000
_cell.angle_alpha   90.00
_cell.angle_beta   90.00
_cell.angle_gamma   90.00
#
_symmetry.space_group_name_H-M   'P 1'
#
loop_
_entity.id
_entity.type
_entity.pdbx_description
1 polymer ?
#
loop_
_entity_poly.entity_id
_entity_poly.type
_entity_poly.pdbx_seq_one_letter_code
_entity_poly.pdbx_strand_id
1 'polypeptide(L)'
;LHLLSRRQRQMCIRDSGTLIAQYAGFFMALLLWIHYYKPLRKRITFKGIWQRQAMSRFFSVNRDIFFRTLCLVIVTLYFTSAGAAQGEIVLAVNTLLMQLFTLFSYIMDGFAYAGEALAGKYIGARNRIALHQTVRQLFNWGIGLSLVFTLLYAIGGKSFLELLTNEPAVIDEAGNYFYWVLAIPLAGFSAFLWDGIFIGATATRQMLASMLVASVSFFVTYYAFHAQMGNHALWLAFLVYLFLRGVIQAFLSKKILNTIPDLSLI
;
A
#
# COMPACT_ATOMS: atom_id res chain seq x y z
N LEU A 1 -22.24 -30.96 -10.83
CA LEU A 1 -22.76 -29.96 -11.79
C LEU A 1 -23.47 -28.79 -11.07
N HIS A 2 -24.38 -29.02 -10.12
CA HIS A 2 -25.09 -27.92 -9.42
C HIS A 2 -24.18 -27.01 -8.56
N LEU A 3 -23.15 -27.53 -7.95
CA LEU A 3 -22.18 -26.75 -7.15
C LEU A 3 -21.31 -25.83 -8.04
N LEU A 4 -20.88 -26.30 -9.20
CA LEU A 4 -20.13 -25.52 -10.18
C LEU A 4 -20.97 -24.36 -10.75
N SER A 5 -22.25 -24.61 -11.05
CA SER A 5 -23.19 -23.60 -11.52
C SER A 5 -23.46 -22.51 -10.46
N ARG A 6 -23.56 -22.87 -9.17
CA ARG A 6 -23.71 -21.89 -8.08
C ARG A 6 -22.46 -21.04 -7.90
N ARG A 7 -21.26 -21.64 -7.92
CA ARG A 7 -19.98 -20.89 -7.83
C ARG A 7 -19.82 -19.92 -9.01
N GLN A 8 -20.12 -20.39 -10.23
CA GLN A 8 -20.07 -19.53 -11.43
C GLN A 8 -21.04 -18.36 -11.32
N ARG A 9 -22.28 -18.60 -10.85
CA ARG A 9 -23.27 -17.53 -10.66
C ARG A 9 -22.84 -16.52 -9.60
N GLN A 10 -22.26 -16.97 -8.48
CA GLN A 10 -21.73 -16.07 -7.44
C GLN A 10 -20.55 -15.23 -7.95
N MET A 11 -19.66 -15.79 -8.77
CA MET A 11 -18.58 -15.02 -9.42
C MET A 11 -19.16 -13.95 -10.36
N CYS A 12 -20.11 -14.29 -11.22
CA CYS A 12 -20.74 -13.32 -12.12
C CYS A 12 -21.47 -12.18 -11.38
N ILE A 13 -22.16 -12.47 -10.28
CA ILE A 13 -22.83 -11.46 -9.45
C ILE A 13 -21.79 -10.54 -8.80
N ARG A 14 -20.70 -11.08 -8.26
CA ARG A 14 -19.62 -10.30 -7.66
C ARG A 14 -18.92 -9.41 -8.68
N ASP A 15 -18.63 -9.94 -9.87
CA ASP A 15 -17.98 -9.20 -10.95
C ASP A 15 -18.90 -8.07 -11.47
N SER A 16 -20.19 -8.35 -11.65
CA SER A 16 -21.17 -7.34 -12.03
C SER A 16 -21.31 -6.25 -10.96
N GLY A 17 -21.34 -6.63 -9.68
CA GLY A 17 -21.39 -5.67 -8.57
C GLY A 17 -20.16 -4.76 -8.53
N THR A 18 -18.97 -5.32 -8.72
CA THR A 18 -17.71 -4.55 -8.80
C THR A 18 -17.74 -3.59 -9.98
N LEU A 19 -18.19 -4.04 -11.14
CA LEU A 19 -18.26 -3.25 -12.36
C LEU A 19 -19.25 -2.07 -12.19
N ILE A 20 -20.42 -2.31 -11.65
CA ILE A 20 -21.41 -1.27 -11.34
C ILE A 20 -20.83 -0.25 -10.35
N ALA A 21 -20.18 -0.71 -9.28
CA ALA A 21 -19.56 0.17 -8.29
C ALA A 21 -18.47 1.07 -8.89
N GLN A 22 -17.62 0.52 -9.76
CA GLN A 22 -16.58 1.29 -10.45
C GLN A 22 -17.16 2.34 -11.39
N TYR A 23 -18.17 2.00 -12.20
CA TYR A 23 -18.83 2.97 -13.07
C TYR A 23 -19.61 4.03 -12.27
N ALA A 24 -20.29 3.64 -11.21
CA ALA A 24 -20.95 4.60 -10.32
C ALA A 24 -19.97 5.58 -9.70
N GLY A 25 -18.82 5.09 -9.22
CA GLY A 25 -17.72 5.93 -8.71
C GLY A 25 -17.16 6.87 -9.79
N PHE A 26 -16.95 6.37 -11.00
CA PHE A 26 -16.48 7.19 -12.13
C PHE A 26 -17.49 8.31 -12.48
N PHE A 27 -18.76 7.99 -12.61
CA PHE A 27 -19.79 8.99 -12.91
C PHE A 27 -19.95 10.01 -11.78
N MET A 28 -19.88 9.56 -10.52
CA MET A 28 -19.90 10.47 -9.37
C MET A 28 -18.71 11.43 -9.39
N ALA A 29 -17.50 10.91 -9.60
CA ALA A 29 -16.28 11.73 -9.71
C ALA A 29 -16.40 12.75 -10.85
N LEU A 30 -16.93 12.33 -12.02
CA LEU A 30 -17.14 13.18 -13.17
C LEU A 30 -18.16 14.30 -12.86
N LEU A 31 -19.27 13.99 -12.22
CA LEU A 31 -20.29 14.96 -11.81
C LEU A 31 -19.72 15.99 -10.81
N LEU A 32 -18.98 15.52 -9.80
CA LEU A 32 -18.34 16.38 -8.82
C LEU A 32 -17.29 17.26 -9.51
N TRP A 33 -16.49 16.72 -10.42
CA TRP A 33 -15.53 17.48 -11.20
C TRP A 33 -16.20 18.58 -12.04
N ILE A 34 -17.25 18.24 -12.75
CA ILE A 34 -18.03 19.21 -13.55
C ILE A 34 -18.64 20.29 -12.65
N HIS A 35 -19.13 19.92 -11.45
CA HIS A 35 -19.79 20.85 -10.54
C HIS A 35 -18.79 21.80 -9.86
N TYR A 36 -17.75 21.28 -9.25
CA TYR A 36 -16.81 22.06 -8.44
C TYR A 36 -15.73 22.79 -9.25
N TYR A 37 -15.34 22.24 -10.41
CA TYR A 37 -14.25 22.81 -11.23
C TYR A 37 -14.72 23.59 -12.45
N LYS A 38 -15.96 24.13 -12.42
CA LYS A 38 -16.51 24.98 -13.48
C LYS A 38 -15.55 26.09 -13.95
N PRO A 39 -14.84 26.83 -13.07
CA PRO A 39 -13.93 27.90 -13.52
C PRO A 39 -12.69 27.36 -14.22
N LEU A 40 -12.20 26.19 -13.85
CA LEU A 40 -11.07 25.54 -14.52
C LEU A 40 -11.42 25.07 -15.93
N ARG A 41 -12.64 24.57 -16.14
CA ARG A 41 -13.11 24.10 -17.44
C ARG A 41 -13.11 25.19 -18.49
N LYS A 42 -13.39 26.45 -18.10
CA LYS A 42 -13.33 27.61 -19.02
C LYS A 42 -11.90 27.97 -19.44
N ARG A 43 -10.89 27.49 -18.72
CA ARG A 43 -9.46 27.77 -18.98
C ARG A 43 -8.73 26.61 -19.65
N ILE A 44 -9.44 25.50 -19.97
CA ILE A 44 -8.81 24.38 -20.69
C ILE A 44 -8.51 24.83 -22.10
N THR A 45 -7.23 25.00 -22.39
CA THR A 45 -6.72 25.23 -23.74
C THR A 45 -5.97 23.99 -24.17
N PHE A 46 -6.33 23.46 -25.35
CA PHE A 46 -5.63 22.31 -25.92
C PHE A 46 -4.24 22.69 -26.51
N LYS A 47 -3.93 23.99 -26.56
CA LYS A 47 -2.63 24.49 -27.00
C LYS A 47 -1.57 24.15 -25.95
N GLY A 48 -0.57 23.36 -26.34
CA GLY A 48 0.56 23.00 -25.46
C GLY A 48 0.48 21.64 -24.79
N ILE A 49 -0.59 20.84 -24.98
CA ILE A 49 -0.68 19.48 -24.44
C ILE A 49 0.47 18.60 -24.94
N TRP A 50 0.93 18.80 -26.19
CA TRP A 50 1.98 18.02 -26.83
C TRP A 50 3.40 18.59 -26.59
N GLN A 51 3.61 19.33 -25.51
CA GLN A 51 4.96 19.76 -25.17
C GLN A 51 5.81 18.55 -24.79
N ARG A 52 6.88 18.30 -25.55
CA ARG A 52 7.78 17.15 -25.39
C ARG A 52 8.29 16.99 -23.95
N GLN A 53 8.58 18.09 -23.28
CA GLN A 53 9.10 18.09 -21.92
C GLN A 53 8.03 17.66 -20.89
N ALA A 54 6.80 18.17 -21.01
CA ALA A 54 5.68 17.78 -20.14
C ALA A 54 5.31 16.31 -20.34
N MET A 55 5.25 15.84 -21.59
CA MET A 55 4.98 14.44 -21.92
C MET A 55 6.09 13.52 -21.41
N SER A 56 7.36 13.87 -21.57
CA SER A 56 8.48 13.08 -21.05
C SER A 56 8.42 12.96 -19.53
N ARG A 57 8.10 14.03 -18.82
CA ARG A 57 7.92 14.00 -17.36
C ARG A 57 6.74 13.11 -16.95
N PHE A 58 5.60 13.24 -17.65
CA PHE A 58 4.42 12.41 -17.40
C PHE A 58 4.73 10.92 -17.57
N PHE A 59 5.34 10.53 -18.69
CA PHE A 59 5.70 9.14 -18.94
C PHE A 59 6.76 8.61 -17.96
N SER A 60 7.71 9.46 -17.55
CA SER A 60 8.72 9.05 -16.55
C SER A 60 8.08 8.72 -15.21
N VAL A 61 7.16 9.58 -14.72
CA VAL A 61 6.44 9.36 -13.46
C VAL A 61 5.59 8.08 -13.54
N ASN A 62 4.82 7.91 -14.62
CA ASN A 62 3.98 6.73 -14.79
C ASN A 62 4.80 5.43 -14.91
N ARG A 63 5.93 5.48 -15.61
CA ARG A 63 6.87 4.35 -15.71
C ARG A 63 7.37 3.93 -14.32
N ASP A 64 7.78 4.88 -13.50
CA ASP A 64 8.31 4.61 -12.17
C ASP A 64 7.23 3.98 -11.27
N ILE A 65 5.98 4.49 -11.35
CA ILE A 65 4.83 3.91 -10.64
C ILE A 65 4.51 2.50 -11.16
N PHE A 66 4.56 2.28 -12.47
CA PHE A 66 4.33 0.97 -13.08
C PHE A 66 5.33 -0.08 -12.55
N PHE A 67 6.64 0.22 -12.60
CA PHE A 67 7.66 -0.72 -12.11
C PHE A 67 7.56 -0.94 -10.60
N ARG A 68 7.20 0.09 -9.81
CA ARG A 68 6.90 -0.08 -8.39
C ARG A 68 5.76 -1.08 -8.17
N THR A 69 4.66 -0.91 -8.90
CA THR A 69 3.50 -1.80 -8.79
C THR A 69 3.85 -3.22 -9.24
N LEU A 70 4.65 -3.36 -10.29
CA LEU A 70 5.14 -4.65 -10.73
C LEU A 70 5.96 -5.37 -9.64
N CYS A 71 6.85 -4.67 -8.95
CA CYS A 71 7.59 -5.24 -7.82
C CYS A 71 6.65 -5.71 -6.70
N LEU A 72 5.64 -4.90 -6.35
CA LEU A 72 4.63 -5.28 -5.35
C LEU A 72 3.90 -6.56 -5.77
N VAL A 73 3.44 -6.63 -7.02
CA VAL A 73 2.73 -7.80 -7.56
C VAL A 73 3.63 -9.03 -7.56
N ILE A 74 4.89 -8.90 -7.95
CA ILE A 74 5.85 -10.03 -7.93
C ILE A 74 6.03 -10.55 -6.51
N VAL A 75 6.22 -9.69 -5.51
CA VAL A 75 6.37 -10.10 -4.11
C VAL A 75 5.12 -10.81 -3.60
N THR A 76 3.93 -10.27 -3.85
CA THR A 76 2.67 -10.86 -3.38
C THR A 76 2.32 -12.17 -4.09
N LEU A 77 2.55 -12.27 -5.39
CA LEU A 77 2.37 -13.51 -6.15
C LEU A 77 3.36 -14.59 -5.66
N TYR A 78 4.62 -14.21 -5.45
CA TYR A 78 5.62 -15.15 -4.93
C TYR A 78 5.26 -15.61 -3.51
N PHE A 79 4.81 -14.70 -2.64
CA PHE A 79 4.35 -15.04 -1.30
C PHE A 79 3.24 -16.11 -1.34
N THR A 80 2.24 -15.92 -2.19
CA THR A 80 1.15 -16.87 -2.37
C THR A 80 1.64 -18.21 -2.95
N SER A 81 2.50 -18.16 -3.98
CA SER A 81 3.05 -19.35 -4.63
C SER A 81 3.94 -20.17 -3.68
N ALA A 82 4.80 -19.51 -2.91
CA ALA A 82 5.65 -20.17 -1.92
C ALA A 82 4.86 -20.77 -0.76
N GLY A 83 3.75 -20.13 -0.36
CA GLY A 83 2.80 -20.70 0.59
C GLY A 83 2.09 -21.95 0.04
N ALA A 84 1.67 -21.90 -1.23
CA ALA A 84 1.03 -23.03 -1.90
C ALA A 84 1.97 -24.25 -2.02
N ALA A 85 3.24 -24.03 -2.25
CA ALA A 85 4.24 -25.09 -2.33
C ALA A 85 4.45 -25.82 -1.00
N GLN A 86 4.05 -25.24 0.14
CA GLN A 86 4.16 -25.83 1.47
C GLN A 86 2.90 -26.63 1.90
N GLY A 87 1.86 -26.63 1.10
CA GLY A 87 0.62 -27.39 1.31
C GLY A 87 -0.64 -26.54 1.42
N GLU A 88 -1.79 -27.20 1.29
CA GLU A 88 -3.09 -26.52 1.23
C GLU A 88 -3.44 -25.79 2.53
N ILE A 89 -3.12 -26.37 3.69
CA ILE A 89 -3.38 -25.76 5.00
C ILE A 89 -2.54 -24.48 5.16
N VAL A 90 -1.25 -24.54 4.83
CA VAL A 90 -0.34 -23.38 4.91
C VAL A 90 -0.80 -22.26 3.98
N LEU A 91 -1.23 -22.60 2.77
CA LEU A 91 -1.79 -21.63 1.84
C LEU A 91 -3.05 -20.97 2.40
N ALA A 92 -3.97 -21.77 2.98
CA ALA A 92 -5.19 -21.25 3.58
C ALA A 92 -4.88 -20.32 4.76
N VAL A 93 -3.96 -20.71 5.64
CA VAL A 93 -3.46 -19.90 6.76
C VAL A 93 -2.86 -18.58 6.27
N ASN A 94 -1.94 -18.65 5.32
CA ASN A 94 -1.30 -17.44 4.76
C ASN A 94 -2.33 -16.50 4.12
N THR A 95 -3.31 -17.05 3.39
CA THR A 95 -4.38 -16.27 2.78
C THR A 95 -5.24 -15.59 3.85
N LEU A 96 -5.60 -16.31 4.92
CA LEU A 96 -6.37 -15.80 6.03
C LEU A 96 -5.65 -14.66 6.76
N LEU A 97 -4.39 -14.85 7.09
CA LEU A 97 -3.58 -13.85 7.78
C LEU A 97 -3.31 -12.62 6.89
N MET A 98 -3.17 -12.81 5.59
CA MET A 98 -3.04 -11.70 4.63
C MET A 98 -4.32 -10.85 4.52
N GLN A 99 -5.50 -11.36 4.88
CA GLN A 99 -6.70 -10.53 4.98
C GLN A 99 -6.59 -9.48 6.10
N LEU A 100 -5.96 -9.84 7.23
CA LEU A 100 -5.70 -8.89 8.32
C LEU A 100 -4.72 -7.80 7.89
N PHE A 101 -3.66 -8.17 7.15
CA PHE A 101 -2.77 -7.19 6.53
C PHE A 101 -3.53 -6.27 5.55
N THR A 102 -4.40 -6.84 4.72
CA THR A 102 -5.18 -6.08 3.74
C THR A 102 -6.13 -5.09 4.43
N LEU A 103 -6.77 -5.49 5.52
CA LEU A 103 -7.62 -4.61 6.32
C LEU A 103 -6.82 -3.41 6.88
N PHE A 104 -5.65 -3.67 7.44
CA PHE A 104 -4.75 -2.62 7.91
C PHE A 104 -4.30 -1.70 6.76
N SER A 105 -3.92 -2.28 5.61
CA SER A 105 -3.44 -1.51 4.46
C SER A 105 -4.50 -0.55 3.92
N TYR A 106 -5.77 -0.96 3.80
CA TYR A 106 -6.84 -0.08 3.32
C TYR A 106 -7.05 1.16 4.20
N ILE A 107 -6.88 1.00 5.52
CA ILE A 107 -6.99 2.13 6.43
C ILE A 107 -5.77 3.05 6.31
N MET A 108 -4.57 2.46 6.22
CA MET A 108 -3.33 3.21 6.00
C MET A 108 -3.31 3.93 4.65
N ASP A 109 -3.91 3.36 3.61
CA ASP A 109 -4.05 4.00 2.30
C ASP A 109 -4.87 5.30 2.39
N GLY A 110 -5.89 5.37 3.26
CA GLY A 110 -6.61 6.61 3.53
C GLY A 110 -5.69 7.73 4.05
N PHE A 111 -4.77 7.41 4.96
CA PHE A 111 -3.76 8.35 5.45
C PHE A 111 -2.70 8.66 4.38
N ALA A 112 -2.32 7.69 3.56
CA ALA A 112 -1.40 7.90 2.44
C ALA A 112 -1.99 8.87 1.41
N TYR A 113 -3.27 8.76 1.05
CA TYR A 113 -3.96 9.71 0.16
C TYR A 113 -4.07 11.11 0.75
N ALA A 114 -4.32 11.22 2.07
CA ALA A 114 -4.26 12.51 2.74
C ALA A 114 -2.84 13.11 2.69
N GLY A 115 -1.82 12.28 2.90
CA GLY A 115 -0.40 12.65 2.78
C GLY A 115 -0.04 13.13 1.37
N GLU A 116 -0.52 12.43 0.35
CA GLU A 116 -0.34 12.79 -1.06
C GLU A 116 -0.93 14.18 -1.37
N ALA A 117 -2.18 14.39 -1.00
CA ALA A 117 -2.87 15.66 -1.27
C ALA A 117 -2.21 16.84 -0.54
N LEU A 118 -1.88 16.67 0.75
CA LEU A 118 -1.29 17.72 1.56
C LEU A 118 0.17 18.00 1.17
N ALA A 119 0.96 16.95 0.91
CA ALA A 119 2.33 17.12 0.43
C ALA A 119 2.35 17.84 -0.92
N GLY A 120 1.52 17.44 -1.89
CA GLY A 120 1.40 18.12 -3.17
C GLY A 120 1.01 19.60 -3.02
N LYS A 121 0.06 19.90 -2.14
CA LYS A 121 -0.37 21.27 -1.85
C LYS A 121 0.76 22.12 -1.27
N TYR A 122 1.45 21.66 -0.24
CA TYR A 122 2.47 22.45 0.45
C TYR A 122 3.78 22.56 -0.32
N ILE A 123 4.14 21.54 -1.10
CA ILE A 123 5.27 21.60 -2.04
C ILE A 123 4.97 22.61 -3.15
N GLY A 124 3.76 22.57 -3.73
CA GLY A 124 3.33 23.54 -4.73
C GLY A 124 3.28 24.98 -4.21
N ALA A 125 2.87 25.17 -2.97
CA ALA A 125 2.88 26.46 -2.27
C ALA A 125 4.26 26.86 -1.73
N ARG A 126 5.30 26.05 -1.87
CA ARG A 126 6.66 26.25 -1.31
C ARG A 126 6.66 26.50 0.21
N ASN A 127 5.68 25.95 0.92
CA ASN A 127 5.56 26.10 2.37
C ASN A 127 6.19 24.91 3.10
N ARG A 128 7.48 25.03 3.42
CA ARG A 128 8.27 24.00 4.09
C ARG A 128 7.77 23.71 5.52
N ILE A 129 7.38 24.76 6.27
CA ILE A 129 6.92 24.62 7.65
C ILE A 129 5.65 23.75 7.71
N ALA A 130 4.65 24.11 6.89
CA ALA A 130 3.41 23.35 6.84
C ALA A 130 3.62 21.90 6.36
N LEU A 131 4.55 21.67 5.43
CA LEU A 131 4.90 20.32 4.99
C LEU A 131 5.48 19.47 6.14
N HIS A 132 6.44 20.02 6.91
CA HIS A 132 7.02 19.31 8.05
C HIS A 132 5.99 19.02 9.14
N GLN A 133 5.11 19.99 9.44
CA GLN A 133 4.01 19.80 10.39
C GLN A 133 3.06 18.69 9.92
N THR A 134 2.71 18.66 8.63
CA THR A 134 1.86 17.63 8.04
C THR A 134 2.51 16.26 8.14
N VAL A 135 3.78 16.13 7.76
CA VAL A 135 4.51 14.86 7.87
C VAL A 135 4.52 14.38 9.32
N ARG A 136 4.85 15.26 10.27
CA ARG A 136 4.85 14.93 11.71
C ARG A 136 3.48 14.47 12.19
N GLN A 137 2.41 15.15 11.81
CA GLN A 137 1.04 14.78 12.19
C GLN A 137 0.64 13.42 11.59
N LEU A 138 0.93 13.19 10.30
CA LEU A 138 0.66 11.91 9.64
C LEU A 138 1.36 10.74 10.36
N PHE A 139 2.63 10.93 10.72
CA PHE A 139 3.39 9.90 11.44
C PHE A 139 2.86 9.69 12.86
N ASN A 140 2.48 10.74 13.59
CA ASN A 140 1.88 10.59 14.92
C ASN A 140 0.56 9.78 14.85
N TRP A 141 -0.31 10.10 13.90
CA TRP A 141 -1.52 9.33 13.65
C TRP A 141 -1.23 7.90 13.18
N GLY A 142 -0.26 7.73 12.29
CA GLY A 142 0.14 6.42 11.78
C GLY A 142 0.68 5.50 12.87
N ILE A 143 1.52 6.01 13.77
CA ILE A 143 2.01 5.26 14.95
C ILE A 143 0.84 4.91 15.88
N GLY A 144 -0.01 5.89 16.21
CA GLY A 144 -1.17 5.67 17.06
C GLY A 144 -2.09 4.59 16.49
N LEU A 145 -2.37 4.66 15.19
CA LEU A 145 -3.22 3.69 14.52
C LEU A 145 -2.57 2.31 14.47
N SER A 146 -1.28 2.21 14.17
CA SER A 146 -0.58 0.91 14.15
C SER A 146 -0.55 0.26 15.52
N LEU A 147 -0.41 1.02 16.61
CA LEU A 147 -0.52 0.51 17.97
C LEU A 147 -1.94 0.01 18.27
N VAL A 148 -2.96 0.76 17.85
CA VAL A 148 -4.37 0.34 18.01
C VAL A 148 -4.64 -0.96 17.25
N PHE A 149 -4.18 -1.07 16.00
CA PHE A 149 -4.35 -2.31 15.23
C PHE A 149 -3.58 -3.49 15.82
N THR A 150 -2.34 -3.28 16.26
CA THR A 150 -1.57 -4.32 16.96
C THR A 150 -2.31 -4.80 18.22
N LEU A 151 -2.86 -3.87 19.01
CA LEU A 151 -3.64 -4.19 20.21
C LEU A 151 -4.95 -4.92 19.88
N LEU A 152 -5.69 -4.44 18.88
CA LEU A 152 -6.92 -5.09 18.40
C LEU A 152 -6.64 -6.52 17.92
N TYR A 153 -5.57 -6.73 17.15
CA TYR A 153 -5.19 -8.06 16.72
C TYR A 153 -4.72 -8.94 17.89
N ALA A 154 -3.99 -8.37 18.87
CA ALA A 154 -3.56 -9.13 20.04
C ALA A 154 -4.73 -9.59 20.91
N ILE A 155 -5.75 -8.75 21.10
CA ILE A 155 -6.95 -9.07 21.88
C ILE A 155 -7.91 -9.95 21.08
N GLY A 156 -8.14 -9.59 19.82
CA GLY A 156 -9.12 -10.24 18.95
C GLY A 156 -8.65 -11.56 18.32
N GLY A 157 -7.35 -11.81 18.28
CA GLY A 157 -6.62 -12.98 17.80
C GLY A 157 -7.47 -14.08 17.16
N LYS A 158 -7.82 -15.09 17.96
CA LYS A 158 -8.60 -16.25 17.51
C LYS A 158 -9.99 -15.86 17.01
N SER A 159 -10.67 -14.90 17.65
CA SER A 159 -12.01 -14.47 17.26
C SER A 159 -12.06 -13.83 15.87
N PHE A 160 -10.99 -13.11 15.45
CA PHE A 160 -10.89 -12.62 14.08
C PHE A 160 -10.71 -13.77 13.07
N LEU A 161 -9.95 -14.80 13.43
CA LEU A 161 -9.77 -15.97 12.57
C LEU A 161 -11.08 -16.75 12.42
N GLU A 162 -11.81 -16.95 13.52
CA GLU A 162 -13.13 -17.62 13.55
C GLU A 162 -14.19 -16.85 12.73
N LEU A 163 -14.09 -15.52 12.66
CA LEU A 163 -14.96 -14.71 11.81
C LEU A 163 -14.69 -14.92 10.32
N LEU A 164 -13.45 -15.20 9.95
CA LEU A 164 -13.02 -15.32 8.55
C LEU A 164 -13.12 -16.75 8.00
N THR A 165 -13.04 -17.76 8.86
CA THR A 165 -13.12 -19.18 8.45
C THR A 165 -13.77 -20.05 9.51
N ASN A 166 -14.45 -21.12 9.06
CA ASN A 166 -15.06 -22.14 9.92
C ASN A 166 -14.21 -23.43 9.99
N GLU A 167 -13.01 -23.46 9.41
CA GLU A 167 -12.13 -24.63 9.35
C GLU A 167 -11.21 -24.66 10.58
N PRO A 168 -11.45 -25.59 11.56
CA PRO A 168 -10.69 -25.63 12.80
C PRO A 168 -9.19 -25.85 12.58
N ALA A 169 -8.82 -26.70 11.61
CA ALA A 169 -7.44 -27.01 11.30
C ALA A 169 -6.65 -25.76 10.81
N VAL A 170 -7.31 -24.86 10.08
CA VAL A 170 -6.72 -23.61 9.60
C VAL A 170 -6.56 -22.62 10.76
N ILE A 171 -7.55 -22.57 11.67
CA ILE A 171 -7.51 -21.66 12.83
C ILE A 171 -6.39 -22.06 13.79
N ASP A 172 -6.26 -23.36 14.09
CA ASP A 172 -5.23 -23.86 15.01
C ASP A 172 -3.82 -23.65 14.42
N GLU A 173 -3.63 -23.95 13.14
CA GLU A 173 -2.34 -23.74 12.47
C GLU A 173 -2.01 -22.23 12.31
N ALA A 174 -3.03 -21.37 12.10
CA ALA A 174 -2.83 -19.93 12.03
C ALA A 174 -2.28 -19.34 13.34
N GLY A 175 -2.57 -19.97 14.49
CA GLY A 175 -2.00 -19.59 15.78
C GLY A 175 -0.47 -19.57 15.79
N ASN A 176 0.17 -20.51 15.08
CA ASN A 176 1.63 -20.62 14.97
C ASN A 176 2.27 -19.42 14.24
N TYR A 177 1.52 -18.75 13.36
CA TYR A 177 2.02 -17.63 12.55
C TYR A 177 1.44 -16.27 12.97
N PHE A 178 0.52 -16.24 13.90
CA PHE A 178 -0.25 -15.04 14.23
C PHE A 178 0.61 -13.90 14.77
N TYR A 179 1.71 -14.19 15.47
CA TYR A 179 2.63 -13.16 15.97
C TYR A 179 3.30 -12.34 14.85
N TRP A 180 3.45 -12.90 13.63
CA TRP A 180 3.92 -12.15 12.49
C TRP A 180 2.94 -11.05 12.08
N VAL A 181 1.65 -11.36 12.15
CA VAL A 181 0.59 -10.39 11.82
C VAL A 181 0.56 -9.24 12.83
N LEU A 182 0.84 -9.52 14.10
CA LEU A 182 0.96 -8.47 15.12
C LEU A 182 2.09 -7.47 14.83
N ALA A 183 3.16 -7.92 14.20
CA ALA A 183 4.30 -7.07 13.84
C ALA A 183 4.05 -6.22 12.57
N ILE A 184 3.11 -6.63 11.71
CA ILE A 184 2.83 -5.96 10.42
C ILE A 184 2.48 -4.48 10.56
N PRO A 185 1.54 -4.05 11.44
CA PRO A 185 1.19 -2.65 11.57
C PRO A 185 2.39 -1.78 11.94
N LEU A 186 3.23 -2.26 12.86
CA LEU A 186 4.42 -1.54 13.32
C LEU A 186 5.53 -1.49 12.28
N ALA A 187 5.71 -2.56 11.50
CA ALA A 187 6.72 -2.61 10.45
C ALA A 187 6.30 -1.82 9.19
N GLY A 188 4.99 -1.83 8.87
CA GLY A 188 4.46 -1.36 7.60
C GLY A 188 3.98 0.08 7.55
N PHE A 189 3.50 0.68 8.66
CA PHE A 189 2.86 2.00 8.63
C PHE A 189 3.70 3.08 7.96
N SER A 190 4.99 3.09 8.23
CA SER A 190 5.93 4.07 7.68
C SER A 190 6.01 4.01 6.15
N ALA A 191 5.98 2.81 5.58
CA ALA A 191 6.03 2.59 4.14
C ALA A 191 4.78 3.16 3.43
N PHE A 192 3.60 2.98 4.01
CA PHE A 192 2.36 3.53 3.46
C PHE A 192 2.34 5.06 3.48
N LEU A 193 2.73 5.65 4.60
CA LEU A 193 2.73 7.11 4.74
C LEU A 193 3.74 7.79 3.81
N TRP A 194 4.95 7.23 3.71
CA TRP A 194 5.95 7.75 2.80
C TRP A 194 5.54 7.60 1.35
N ASP A 195 4.88 6.50 0.96
CA ASP A 195 4.38 6.34 -0.41
C ASP A 195 3.47 7.50 -0.82
N GLY A 196 2.49 7.86 0.01
CA GLY A 196 1.63 9.00 -0.26
C GLY A 196 2.41 10.31 -0.38
N ILE A 197 3.31 10.60 0.57
CA ILE A 197 4.12 11.81 0.55
C ILE A 197 5.01 11.87 -0.70
N PHE A 198 5.62 10.76 -1.12
CA PHE A 198 6.48 10.70 -2.30
C PHE A 198 5.69 10.89 -3.60
N ILE A 199 4.47 10.35 -3.69
CA ILE A 199 3.58 10.58 -4.84
C ILE A 199 3.19 12.05 -4.90
N GLY A 200 2.76 12.64 -3.78
CA GLY A 200 2.44 14.08 -3.71
C GLY A 200 3.61 14.99 -4.05
N ALA A 201 4.83 14.56 -3.70
CA ALA A 201 6.07 15.26 -4.05
C ALA A 201 6.55 14.99 -5.50
N THR A 202 5.86 14.12 -6.26
CA THR A 202 6.33 13.62 -7.57
C THR A 202 7.73 12.99 -7.54
N ALA A 203 8.13 12.45 -6.40
CA ALA A 203 9.43 11.83 -6.15
C ALA A 203 9.42 10.32 -6.43
N THR A 204 8.83 9.92 -7.55
CA THR A 204 8.55 8.53 -7.93
C THR A 204 9.80 7.68 -8.13
N ARG A 205 10.93 8.29 -8.54
CA ARG A 205 12.21 7.59 -8.68
C ARG A 205 12.73 7.04 -7.35
N GLN A 206 12.66 7.87 -6.30
CA GLN A 206 13.10 7.48 -4.95
C GLN A 206 12.20 6.38 -4.39
N MET A 207 10.90 6.50 -4.62
CA MET A 207 9.90 5.49 -4.26
C MET A 207 10.18 4.15 -4.97
N LEU A 208 10.46 4.17 -6.28
CA LEU A 208 10.84 2.97 -7.04
C LEU A 208 12.14 2.36 -6.50
N ALA A 209 13.16 3.17 -6.23
CA ALA A 209 14.43 2.68 -5.70
C ALA A 209 14.25 1.97 -4.35
N SER A 210 13.47 2.54 -3.42
CA SER A 210 13.16 1.89 -2.14
C SER A 210 12.42 0.58 -2.32
N MET A 211 11.48 0.52 -3.27
CA MET A 211 10.71 -0.68 -3.57
C MET A 211 11.59 -1.79 -4.15
N LEU A 212 12.49 -1.46 -5.08
CA LEU A 212 13.42 -2.43 -5.66
C LEU A 212 14.33 -3.04 -4.58
N VAL A 213 14.93 -2.22 -3.73
CA VAL A 213 15.80 -2.71 -2.65
C VAL A 213 15.01 -3.57 -1.68
N ALA A 214 13.81 -3.14 -1.28
CA ALA A 214 12.95 -3.93 -0.40
C ALA A 214 12.53 -5.26 -1.03
N SER A 215 12.19 -5.28 -2.33
CA SER A 215 11.83 -6.51 -3.03
C SER A 215 13.01 -7.48 -3.14
N VAL A 216 14.20 -6.98 -3.43
CA VAL A 216 15.43 -7.82 -3.41
C VAL A 216 15.66 -8.38 -2.02
N SER A 217 15.51 -7.57 -0.97
CA SER A 217 15.67 -8.00 0.42
C SER A 217 14.66 -9.07 0.81
N PHE A 218 13.43 -9.02 0.29
CA PHE A 218 12.43 -10.07 0.48
C PHE A 218 12.96 -11.42 -0.03
N PHE A 219 13.42 -11.48 -1.27
CA PHE A 219 13.92 -12.71 -1.86
C PHE A 219 15.19 -13.21 -1.15
N VAL A 220 16.13 -12.31 -0.85
CA VAL A 220 17.37 -12.66 -0.13
C VAL A 220 17.03 -13.26 1.24
N THR A 221 16.15 -12.61 2.00
CA THR A 221 15.74 -13.11 3.33
C THR A 221 15.04 -14.45 3.22
N TYR A 222 14.10 -14.60 2.28
CA TYR A 222 13.40 -15.86 2.10
C TYR A 222 14.35 -17.02 1.76
N TYR A 223 15.20 -16.87 0.75
CA TYR A 223 16.14 -17.93 0.34
C TYR A 223 17.22 -18.23 1.38
N ALA A 224 17.61 -17.26 2.19
CA ALA A 224 18.57 -17.47 3.26
C ALA A 224 18.00 -18.33 4.40
N PHE A 225 16.71 -18.19 4.72
CA PHE A 225 16.12 -18.80 5.92
C PHE A 225 15.07 -19.88 5.61
N HIS A 226 14.63 -20.04 4.36
CA HIS A 226 13.53 -20.95 4.03
C HIS A 226 13.83 -22.40 4.39
N ALA A 227 15.09 -22.87 4.23
CA ALA A 227 15.47 -24.25 4.54
C ALA A 227 15.36 -24.58 6.05
N GLN A 228 15.52 -23.57 6.91
CA GLN A 228 15.50 -23.75 8.37
C GLN A 228 14.14 -23.41 9.00
N MET A 229 13.44 -22.41 8.44
CA MET A 229 12.25 -21.83 9.05
C MET A 229 10.94 -22.10 8.27
N GLY A 230 11.00 -22.68 7.07
CA GLY A 230 9.82 -22.96 6.26
C GLY A 230 8.93 -21.71 6.04
N ASN A 231 7.66 -21.80 6.43
CA ASN A 231 6.71 -20.70 6.28
C ASN A 231 7.02 -19.47 7.16
N HIS A 232 7.68 -19.64 8.29
CA HIS A 232 8.14 -18.50 9.11
C HIS A 232 9.14 -17.62 8.36
N ALA A 233 9.99 -18.19 7.50
CA ALA A 233 10.91 -17.41 6.65
C ALA A 233 10.15 -16.54 5.66
N LEU A 234 8.99 -16.99 5.17
CA LEU A 234 8.15 -16.23 4.25
C LEU A 234 7.56 -14.97 4.93
N TRP A 235 7.07 -15.14 6.15
CA TRP A 235 6.57 -14.02 6.96
C TRP A 235 7.68 -13.07 7.40
N LEU A 236 8.83 -13.60 7.80
CA LEU A 236 10.01 -12.79 8.13
C LEU A 236 10.42 -11.94 6.92
N ALA A 237 10.51 -12.55 5.74
CA ALA A 237 10.86 -11.84 4.51
C ALA A 237 9.86 -10.73 4.18
N PHE A 238 8.57 -10.98 4.40
CA PHE A 238 7.52 -9.99 4.19
C PHE A 238 7.61 -8.82 5.19
N LEU A 239 7.90 -9.07 6.46
CA LEU A 239 8.13 -8.00 7.45
C LEU A 239 9.39 -7.20 7.13
N VAL A 240 10.48 -7.85 6.77
CA VAL A 240 11.73 -7.18 6.33
C VAL A 240 11.45 -6.29 5.12
N TYR A 241 10.69 -6.78 4.15
CA TYR A 241 10.26 -6.01 2.98
C TYR A 241 9.49 -4.73 3.38
N LEU A 242 8.47 -4.84 4.24
CA LEU A 242 7.69 -3.69 4.68
C LEU A 242 8.54 -2.69 5.47
N PHE A 243 9.34 -3.18 6.39
CA PHE A 243 10.18 -2.36 7.26
C PHE A 243 11.26 -1.62 6.46
N LEU A 244 12.03 -2.31 5.63
CA LEU A 244 13.09 -1.71 4.82
C LEU A 244 12.55 -0.68 3.83
N ARG A 245 11.38 -0.95 3.24
CA ARG A 245 10.72 0.02 2.37
C ARG A 245 10.48 1.34 3.11
N GLY A 246 9.93 1.30 4.32
CA GLY A 246 9.69 2.47 5.14
C GLY A 246 10.98 3.18 5.57
N VAL A 247 11.98 2.43 6.00
CA VAL A 247 13.28 2.96 6.45
C VAL A 247 14.02 3.66 5.31
N ILE A 248 14.13 3.02 4.15
CA ILE A 248 14.81 3.60 2.99
C ILE A 248 14.11 4.87 2.54
N GLN A 249 12.78 4.88 2.49
CA GLN A 249 12.00 6.08 2.17
C GLN A 249 12.23 7.20 3.19
N ALA A 250 12.28 6.88 4.49
CA ALA A 250 12.60 7.86 5.53
C ALA A 250 13.99 8.50 5.32
N PHE A 251 14.99 7.74 4.91
CA PHE A 251 16.31 8.30 4.57
C PHE A 251 16.27 9.18 3.31
N LEU A 252 15.58 8.72 2.27
CA LEU A 252 15.45 9.45 1.01
C LEU A 252 14.59 10.72 1.13
N SER A 253 13.67 10.76 2.08
CA SER A 253 12.78 11.91 2.32
C SER A 253 13.52 13.18 2.71
N LYS A 254 14.67 13.06 3.39
CA LYS A 254 15.52 14.21 3.76
C LYS A 254 15.90 15.05 2.54
N LYS A 255 16.18 14.39 1.40
CA LYS A 255 16.50 15.08 0.15
C LYS A 255 15.30 15.85 -0.40
N ILE A 256 14.10 15.30 -0.30
CA ILE A 256 12.86 15.91 -0.80
C ILE A 256 12.46 17.09 0.07
N LEU A 257 12.47 16.91 1.39
CA LEU A 257 12.07 17.94 2.35
C LEU A 257 13.03 19.15 2.33
N ASN A 258 14.30 18.94 1.99
CA ASN A 258 15.32 20.00 1.91
C ASN A 258 15.36 20.70 0.54
N THR A 259 14.68 20.19 -0.47
CA THR A 259 14.68 20.80 -1.82
C THR A 259 13.79 22.06 -1.90
N ILE A 260 12.92 22.29 -0.90
CA ILE A 260 12.04 23.46 -0.83
C ILE A 260 12.83 24.60 -0.19
N PRO A 261 13.06 25.73 -0.90
CA PRO A 261 13.72 26.90 -0.32
C PRO A 261 12.93 27.43 0.88
N ASP A 262 13.62 27.79 1.95
CA ASP A 262 13.00 28.45 3.10
C ASP A 262 12.60 29.87 2.70
N LEU A 263 11.30 30.12 2.58
CA LEU A 263 10.76 31.47 2.35
C LEU A 263 10.87 32.40 3.59
N SER A 264 11.36 31.88 4.71
CA SER A 264 11.61 32.68 5.92
C SER A 264 12.88 33.57 5.84
N LEU A 265 13.61 33.51 4.72
CA LEU A 265 14.84 34.27 4.45
C LEU A 265 14.64 35.37 3.37
N ILE A 266 13.41 35.62 2.94
CA ILE A 266 13.02 36.73 2.10
C ILE A 266 12.01 37.61 2.85
#